data_c46c31b3f974428ada4001ae6794be48
#
_entry.id   c46c31b3f974428ada4001ae6794be48
#
_cell.length_a   1.000
_cell.length_b   1.000
_cell.length_c   1.000
_cell.angle_alpha   90.00
_cell.angle_beta   90.00
_cell.angle_gamma   90.00
#
_symmetry.space_group_name_H-M   'P 1'
#
loop_
_entity.id
_entity.type
_entity.pdbx_description
1 polymer ?
#
loop_
_entity_poly.entity_id
_entity_poly.type
_entity_poly.pdbx_seq_one_letter_code
_entity_poly.pdbx_strand_id
1 'polypeptide(L)'
;MLPPGAQPEPGLRWLRKPLKSGMGYAIEPWESTVPDDPDSVVQRWVEGIPHSASFIANGHDAQVFAVTQQLSGDPNFGAHGFAYVGNLLIPKPDAGLVESLNVLATTLTQAFGLVGLNGIDFMVHGEKLSILEVNPRYSASMELVEEAEAWPLLLWHTAGCRRQTLPVLPERRDRNVFGKAIVYARRDGLLPDTTQWLAKGRRDVPHAGGPIHAGFPICTVTVSGRDQQHCYAHLLAQADELLNGS
;
A
#
# COMPACT_ATOMS: atom_id res chain seq x y z
N MET A 1 12.99 -13.07 -5.41
CA MET A 1 14.12 -12.57 -4.61
C MET A 1 15.28 -13.55 -4.79
N LEU A 2 16.49 -13.05 -5.01
CA LEU A 2 17.67 -13.91 -5.10
C LEU A 2 18.22 -14.19 -3.70
N PRO A 3 18.71 -15.41 -3.45
CA PRO A 3 19.46 -15.69 -2.24
C PRO A 3 20.79 -14.93 -2.23
N PRO A 4 21.40 -14.70 -1.05
CA PRO A 4 22.70 -14.05 -0.95
C PRO A 4 23.77 -14.73 -1.82
N GLY A 5 24.53 -13.94 -2.57
CA GLY A 5 25.58 -14.41 -3.48
C GLY A 5 25.11 -14.96 -4.83
N ALA A 6 23.81 -15.08 -5.08
CA ALA A 6 23.31 -15.46 -6.39
C ALA A 6 23.34 -14.26 -7.35
N GLN A 7 23.85 -14.49 -8.57
CA GLN A 7 23.90 -13.46 -9.60
C GLN A 7 22.58 -13.36 -10.34
N PRO A 8 22.11 -12.12 -10.64
CA PRO A 8 20.94 -11.87 -11.47
C PRO A 8 21.09 -12.48 -12.86
N GLU A 9 20.04 -13.09 -13.34
CA GLU A 9 19.97 -13.70 -14.67
C GLU A 9 20.09 -12.61 -15.76
N PRO A 10 21.03 -12.74 -16.70
CA PRO A 10 21.22 -11.77 -17.78
C PRO A 10 19.96 -11.61 -18.63
N GLY A 11 19.72 -10.39 -19.11
CA GLY A 11 18.56 -10.06 -19.96
C GLY A 11 17.25 -9.84 -19.20
N LEU A 12 17.20 -10.06 -17.90
CA LEU A 12 16.06 -9.72 -17.05
C LEU A 12 16.32 -8.41 -16.29
N ARG A 13 15.24 -7.70 -15.97
CA ARG A 13 15.32 -6.49 -15.15
C ARG A 13 15.24 -6.87 -13.67
N TRP A 14 16.09 -6.26 -12.87
CA TRP A 14 16.19 -6.49 -11.44
C TRP A 14 16.16 -5.19 -10.66
N LEU A 15 15.75 -5.25 -9.41
CA LEU A 15 15.70 -4.15 -8.47
C LEU A 15 16.58 -4.46 -7.27
N ARG A 16 17.27 -3.45 -6.75
CA ARG A 16 17.87 -3.45 -5.43
C ARG A 16 16.91 -2.80 -4.44
N LYS A 17 16.63 -3.48 -3.35
CA LYS A 17 15.70 -3.03 -2.30
C LYS A 17 16.40 -3.07 -0.96
N PRO A 18 16.53 -1.94 -0.24
CA PRO A 18 17.08 -1.94 1.12
C PRO A 18 16.22 -2.78 2.06
N LEU A 19 16.86 -3.59 2.93
CA LEU A 19 16.16 -4.42 3.94
C LEU A 19 15.46 -3.59 5.01
N LYS A 20 16.01 -2.42 5.34
CA LYS A 20 15.50 -1.51 6.39
C LYS A 20 14.84 -0.27 5.81
N SER A 21 14.06 -0.43 4.75
CA SER A 21 13.29 0.66 4.17
C SER A 21 11.81 0.30 4.07
N GLY A 22 10.98 1.31 3.85
CA GLY A 22 9.55 1.15 3.60
C GLY A 22 9.07 2.16 2.56
N MET A 23 7.80 2.06 2.18
CA MET A 23 7.16 3.00 1.26
C MET A 23 7.85 3.14 -0.11
N GLY A 24 8.58 2.12 -0.56
CA GLY A 24 9.32 2.17 -1.83
C GLY A 24 10.57 3.05 -1.82
N TYR A 25 10.99 3.56 -0.65
CA TYR A 25 12.15 4.44 -0.52
C TYR A 25 13.44 3.69 -0.87
N ALA A 26 14.30 4.36 -1.67
CA ALA A 26 15.60 3.86 -2.12
C ALA A 26 15.55 2.51 -2.87
N ILE A 27 14.40 2.14 -3.43
CA ILE A 27 14.32 1.06 -4.42
C ILE A 27 14.84 1.62 -5.75
N GLU A 28 15.80 0.91 -6.34
CA GLU A 28 16.43 1.35 -7.60
C GLU A 28 16.70 0.16 -8.55
N PRO A 29 16.87 0.40 -9.84
CA PRO A 29 17.34 -0.63 -10.76
C PRO A 29 18.66 -1.22 -10.25
N TRP A 30 18.76 -2.55 -10.30
CA TRP A 30 20.02 -3.21 -9.98
C TRP A 30 20.97 -3.14 -11.19
N GLU A 31 22.22 -2.80 -10.90
CA GLU A 31 23.29 -2.77 -11.88
C GLU A 31 24.48 -3.62 -11.41
N SER A 32 25.08 -4.39 -12.31
CA SER A 32 26.19 -5.30 -11.98
C SER A 32 27.47 -4.59 -11.53
N THR A 33 27.56 -3.29 -11.76
CA THR A 33 28.70 -2.44 -11.35
C THR A 33 28.62 -1.97 -9.90
N VAL A 34 27.45 -2.15 -9.25
CA VAL A 34 27.25 -1.74 -7.85
C VAL A 34 27.67 -2.90 -6.95
N PRO A 35 28.55 -2.66 -5.97
CA PRO A 35 28.97 -3.70 -5.01
C PRO A 35 27.78 -4.31 -4.28
N ASP A 36 27.91 -5.60 -3.93
CA ASP A 36 26.93 -6.28 -3.07
C ASP A 36 26.82 -5.54 -1.73
N ASP A 37 25.58 -5.26 -1.35
CA ASP A 37 25.24 -4.58 -0.11
C ASP A 37 24.47 -5.58 0.79
N PRO A 38 25.02 -5.96 1.96
CA PRO A 38 24.38 -6.91 2.86
C PRO A 38 23.07 -6.39 3.48
N ASP A 39 22.86 -5.07 3.44
CA ASP A 39 21.61 -4.44 3.91
C ASP A 39 20.57 -4.28 2.77
N SER A 40 20.77 -4.92 1.63
CA SER A 40 19.83 -4.92 0.51
C SER A 40 19.55 -6.31 -0.04
N VAL A 41 18.46 -6.45 -0.76
CA VAL A 41 18.09 -7.65 -1.50
C VAL A 41 17.87 -7.32 -2.97
N VAL A 42 18.17 -8.30 -3.83
CA VAL A 42 17.91 -8.20 -5.26
C VAL A 42 16.64 -8.95 -5.59
N GLN A 43 15.66 -8.25 -6.14
CA GLN A 43 14.36 -8.79 -6.53
C GLN A 43 14.14 -8.60 -8.03
N ARG A 44 13.64 -9.65 -8.70
CA ARG A 44 13.27 -9.54 -10.11
C ARG A 44 12.18 -8.46 -10.29
N TRP A 45 12.37 -7.59 -11.26
CA TRP A 45 11.31 -6.70 -11.74
C TRP A 45 10.14 -7.52 -12.27
N VAL A 46 8.95 -7.17 -11.86
CA VAL A 46 7.70 -7.76 -12.34
C VAL A 46 6.84 -6.66 -12.93
N GLU A 47 6.42 -6.83 -14.17
CA GLU A 47 5.48 -5.92 -14.83
C GLU A 47 4.05 -6.18 -14.33
N GLY A 48 3.22 -5.14 -14.36
CA GLY A 48 1.82 -5.21 -14.00
C GLY A 48 1.33 -4.00 -13.22
N ILE A 49 0.12 -4.10 -12.73
CA ILE A 49 -0.51 -3.10 -11.87
C ILE A 49 -0.33 -3.54 -10.41
N PRO A 50 0.25 -2.69 -9.55
CA PRO A 50 0.48 -3.02 -8.16
C PRO A 50 -0.84 -3.03 -7.37
N HIS A 51 -1.00 -4.05 -6.53
CA HIS A 51 -2.14 -4.26 -5.66
C HIS A 51 -1.70 -4.66 -4.26
N SER A 52 -2.61 -4.51 -3.31
CA SER A 52 -2.47 -5.05 -1.97
C SER A 52 -3.76 -5.78 -1.57
N ALA A 53 -3.62 -6.94 -0.95
CA ALA A 53 -4.71 -7.65 -0.30
C ALA A 53 -4.53 -7.59 1.21
N SER A 54 -5.60 -7.29 1.92
CA SER A 54 -5.64 -7.32 3.39
C SER A 54 -6.37 -8.56 3.85
N PHE A 55 -5.80 -9.29 4.80
CA PHE A 55 -6.39 -10.50 5.34
C PHE A 55 -6.23 -10.62 6.85
N ILE A 56 -7.13 -11.39 7.44
CA ILE A 56 -7.09 -11.78 8.85
C ILE A 56 -6.67 -13.24 8.97
N ALA A 57 -5.81 -13.58 9.92
CA ALA A 57 -5.29 -14.92 10.15
C ALA A 57 -5.36 -15.30 11.62
N ASN A 58 -5.47 -16.63 11.91
CA ASN A 58 -5.50 -17.18 13.26
C ASN A 58 -4.40 -18.22 13.53
N GLY A 59 -3.40 -18.31 12.63
CA GLY A 59 -2.32 -19.29 12.70
C GLY A 59 -2.60 -20.58 11.94
N HIS A 60 -3.83 -20.80 11.48
CA HIS A 60 -4.29 -21.96 10.74
C HIS A 60 -4.99 -21.57 9.45
N ASP A 61 -5.97 -20.69 9.58
CA ASP A 61 -6.83 -20.22 8.51
C ASP A 61 -6.60 -18.73 8.28
N ALA A 62 -6.88 -18.28 7.08
CA ALA A 62 -6.85 -16.88 6.71
C ALA A 62 -8.05 -16.52 5.84
N GLN A 63 -8.48 -15.26 5.91
CA GLN A 63 -9.56 -14.73 5.12
C GLN A 63 -9.23 -13.34 4.61
N VAL A 64 -9.21 -13.18 3.29
CA VAL A 64 -9.05 -11.89 2.62
C VAL A 64 -10.33 -11.08 2.76
N PHE A 65 -10.19 -9.86 3.27
CA PHE A 65 -11.33 -8.97 3.47
C PHE A 65 -11.29 -7.72 2.59
N ALA A 66 -10.14 -7.38 1.99
CA ALA A 66 -10.04 -6.25 1.08
C ALA A 66 -8.96 -6.46 0.01
N VAL A 67 -9.19 -5.87 -1.15
CA VAL A 67 -8.21 -5.72 -2.23
C VAL A 67 -8.17 -4.25 -2.63
N THR A 68 -6.98 -3.71 -2.78
CA THR A 68 -6.76 -2.33 -3.23
C THR A 68 -5.80 -2.30 -4.41
N GLN A 69 -5.97 -1.35 -5.31
CA GLN A 69 -4.93 -0.98 -6.25
C GLN A 69 -3.99 0.02 -5.58
N GLN A 70 -2.69 -0.21 -5.65
CA GLN A 70 -1.69 0.72 -5.12
C GLN A 70 -1.37 1.81 -6.16
N LEU A 71 -1.12 3.01 -5.65
CA LEU A 71 -0.54 4.13 -6.38
C LEU A 71 0.91 4.29 -5.95
N SER A 72 1.84 4.32 -6.90
CA SER A 72 3.27 4.49 -6.62
C SER A 72 3.96 5.30 -7.70
N GLY A 73 4.95 6.10 -7.31
CA GLY A 73 5.80 6.88 -8.20
C GLY A 73 5.06 7.94 -9.02
N ASP A 74 3.87 8.35 -8.61
CA ASP A 74 3.03 9.25 -9.38
C ASP A 74 3.44 10.72 -9.17
N PRO A 75 3.97 11.39 -10.23
CA PRO A 75 4.46 12.76 -10.11
C PRO A 75 3.35 13.78 -9.83
N ASN A 76 2.09 13.45 -10.09
CA ASN A 76 0.97 14.33 -9.76
C ASN A 76 0.85 14.55 -8.25
N PHE A 77 1.28 13.59 -7.45
CA PHE A 77 1.35 13.70 -5.99
C PHE A 77 2.73 14.12 -5.48
N GLY A 78 3.65 14.53 -6.37
CA GLY A 78 5.02 14.87 -6.02
C GLY A 78 5.94 13.66 -5.75
N ALA A 79 5.47 12.44 -6.02
CA ALA A 79 6.22 11.20 -5.82
C ALA A 79 7.01 10.83 -7.09
N HIS A 80 8.07 10.03 -6.91
CA HIS A 80 8.90 9.54 -8.02
C HIS A 80 9.32 8.07 -7.78
N GLY A 81 9.75 7.40 -8.85
CA GLY A 81 10.28 6.04 -8.79
C GLY A 81 9.27 5.03 -8.22
N PHE A 82 9.62 4.42 -7.09
CA PHE A 82 8.77 3.44 -6.40
C PHE A 82 8.09 3.99 -5.14
N ALA A 83 8.20 5.30 -4.88
CA ALA A 83 7.60 5.90 -3.69
C ALA A 83 6.11 5.57 -3.62
N TYR A 84 5.69 4.99 -2.51
CA TYR A 84 4.28 4.68 -2.26
C TYR A 84 3.49 5.98 -2.16
N VAL A 85 2.43 6.08 -2.94
CA VAL A 85 1.52 7.24 -2.92
C VAL A 85 0.26 6.91 -2.12
N GLY A 86 -0.34 5.76 -2.35
CA GLY A 86 -1.61 5.44 -1.70
C GLY A 86 -2.32 4.24 -2.31
N ASN A 87 -3.61 4.15 -2.06
CA ASN A 87 -4.44 3.05 -2.52
C ASN A 87 -5.82 3.52 -2.98
N LEU A 88 -6.40 2.76 -3.91
CA LEU A 88 -7.82 2.78 -4.27
C LEU A 88 -8.46 1.47 -3.83
N LEU A 89 -9.44 1.51 -2.93
CA LEU A 89 -10.18 0.33 -2.50
C LEU A 89 -11.04 -0.18 -3.65
N ILE A 90 -10.97 -1.47 -3.94
CA ILE A 90 -11.79 -2.12 -4.97
C ILE A 90 -13.06 -2.65 -4.30
N PRO A 91 -14.25 -2.06 -4.54
CA PRO A 91 -15.47 -2.45 -3.84
C PRO A 91 -15.90 -3.88 -4.16
N LYS A 92 -15.68 -4.30 -5.41
CA LYS A 92 -16.03 -5.64 -5.89
C LYS A 92 -14.85 -6.21 -6.69
N PRO A 93 -13.84 -6.78 -6.01
CA PRO A 93 -12.76 -7.45 -6.70
C PRO A 93 -13.26 -8.71 -7.43
N ASP A 94 -12.52 -9.14 -8.46
CA ASP A 94 -12.81 -10.38 -9.18
C ASP A 94 -12.85 -11.59 -8.22
N ALA A 95 -13.85 -12.45 -8.37
CA ALA A 95 -14.06 -13.58 -7.48
C ALA A 95 -12.93 -14.61 -7.54
N GLY A 96 -12.40 -14.88 -8.73
CA GLY A 96 -11.27 -15.80 -8.94
C GLY A 96 -9.99 -15.26 -8.33
N LEU A 97 -9.77 -13.94 -8.42
CA LEU A 97 -8.66 -13.28 -7.73
C LEU A 97 -8.79 -13.43 -6.20
N VAL A 98 -9.97 -13.17 -5.64
CA VAL A 98 -10.21 -13.30 -4.18
C VAL A 98 -10.00 -14.74 -3.72
N GLU A 99 -10.48 -15.73 -4.47
CA GLU A 99 -10.27 -17.15 -4.17
C GLU A 99 -8.77 -17.50 -4.18
N SER A 100 -8.03 -17.08 -5.19
CA SER A 100 -6.58 -17.29 -5.31
C SER A 100 -5.83 -16.64 -4.14
N LEU A 101 -6.23 -15.44 -3.74
CA LEU A 101 -5.65 -14.72 -2.62
C LEU A 101 -5.98 -15.38 -1.27
N ASN A 102 -7.17 -15.97 -1.10
CA ASN A 102 -7.53 -16.73 0.11
C ASN A 102 -6.68 -18.00 0.24
N VAL A 103 -6.51 -18.76 -0.86
CA VAL A 103 -5.62 -19.93 -0.88
C VAL A 103 -4.19 -19.53 -0.51
N LEU A 104 -3.69 -18.46 -1.11
CA LEU A 104 -2.36 -17.94 -0.83
C LEU A 104 -2.22 -17.49 0.63
N ALA A 105 -3.15 -16.69 1.14
CA ALA A 105 -3.13 -16.19 2.52
C ALA A 105 -3.14 -17.33 3.53
N THR A 106 -3.96 -18.38 3.29
CA THR A 106 -4.00 -19.59 4.12
C THR A 106 -2.67 -20.35 4.07
N THR A 107 -2.09 -20.52 2.89
CA THR A 107 -0.79 -21.18 2.71
C THR A 107 0.33 -20.43 3.47
N LEU A 108 0.37 -19.10 3.34
CA LEU A 108 1.33 -18.26 4.07
C LEU A 108 1.09 -18.32 5.58
N THR A 109 -0.16 -18.33 6.00
CA THR A 109 -0.54 -18.43 7.42
C THR A 109 -0.02 -19.74 8.02
N GLN A 110 -0.22 -20.85 7.36
CA GLN A 110 0.25 -22.17 7.82
C GLN A 110 1.78 -22.27 7.80
N ALA A 111 2.43 -21.73 6.77
CA ALA A 111 3.88 -21.77 6.63
C ALA A 111 4.62 -20.90 7.65
N PHE A 112 4.06 -19.75 8.02
CA PHE A 112 4.72 -18.74 8.86
C PHE A 112 4.03 -18.50 10.21
N GLY A 113 2.94 -19.20 10.50
CA GLY A 113 2.18 -19.04 11.75
C GLY A 113 1.56 -17.65 11.89
N LEU A 114 1.12 -17.01 10.78
CA LEU A 114 0.61 -15.66 10.80
C LEU A 114 -0.67 -15.55 11.64
N VAL A 115 -0.78 -14.46 12.39
CA VAL A 115 -1.97 -14.16 13.22
C VAL A 115 -2.37 -12.69 13.09
N GLY A 116 -3.64 -12.40 13.35
CA GLY A 116 -4.16 -11.04 13.31
C GLY A 116 -4.22 -10.48 11.88
N LEU A 117 -4.07 -9.17 11.75
CA LEU A 117 -4.12 -8.46 10.47
C LEU A 117 -2.79 -8.58 9.72
N ASN A 118 -2.88 -8.89 8.44
CA ASN A 118 -1.74 -9.05 7.55
C ASN A 118 -2.06 -8.48 6.18
N GLY A 119 -1.03 -8.13 5.41
CA GLY A 119 -1.13 -7.68 4.03
C GLY A 119 -0.24 -8.48 3.08
N ILE A 120 -0.66 -8.59 1.81
CA ILE A 120 0.14 -9.12 0.71
C ILE A 120 0.19 -8.06 -0.37
N ASP A 121 1.39 -7.64 -0.76
CA ASP A 121 1.59 -6.78 -1.91
C ASP A 121 1.95 -7.64 -3.13
N PHE A 122 1.30 -7.39 -4.25
CA PHE A 122 1.42 -8.20 -5.46
C PHE A 122 1.20 -7.37 -6.73
N MET A 123 1.72 -7.90 -7.85
CA MET A 123 1.47 -7.35 -9.20
C MET A 123 0.45 -8.22 -9.92
N VAL A 124 -0.44 -7.57 -10.67
CA VAL A 124 -1.37 -8.23 -11.62
C VAL A 124 -0.99 -7.85 -13.03
N HIS A 125 -0.71 -8.84 -13.87
CA HIS A 125 -0.46 -8.68 -15.29
C HIS A 125 -1.28 -9.71 -16.08
N GLY A 126 -2.39 -9.28 -16.68
CA GLY A 126 -3.39 -10.19 -17.23
C GLY A 126 -3.93 -11.09 -16.12
N GLU A 127 -3.87 -12.41 -16.32
CA GLU A 127 -4.28 -13.41 -15.32
C GLU A 127 -3.16 -13.78 -14.33
N LYS A 128 -1.94 -13.24 -14.52
CA LYS A 128 -0.80 -13.59 -13.69
C LYS A 128 -0.72 -12.72 -12.45
N LEU A 129 -0.72 -13.38 -11.29
CA LEU A 129 -0.43 -12.79 -9.99
C LEU A 129 1.04 -13.07 -9.61
N SER A 130 1.75 -12.05 -9.17
CA SER A 130 3.14 -12.17 -8.70
C SER A 130 3.29 -11.48 -7.36
N ILE A 131 3.64 -12.26 -6.32
CA ILE A 131 3.79 -11.75 -4.95
C ILE A 131 5.08 -10.92 -4.85
N LEU A 132 4.99 -9.77 -4.23
CA LEU A 132 6.13 -8.90 -3.95
C LEU A 132 6.61 -9.06 -2.51
N GLU A 133 5.69 -8.95 -1.54
CA GLU A 133 6.01 -9.05 -0.11
C GLU A 133 4.78 -9.39 0.74
N VAL A 134 5.05 -9.86 1.96
CA VAL A 134 4.04 -10.08 2.99
C VAL A 134 4.29 -9.12 4.14
N ASN A 135 3.26 -8.42 4.58
CA ASN A 135 3.30 -7.44 5.66
C ASN A 135 2.50 -7.98 6.87
N PRO A 136 3.15 -8.64 7.87
CA PRO A 136 2.45 -9.21 9.02
C PRO A 136 2.08 -8.12 10.07
N ARG A 137 1.31 -7.14 9.64
CA ARG A 137 0.91 -5.97 10.43
C ARG A 137 -0.29 -5.26 9.81
N TYR A 138 -0.89 -4.36 10.57
CA TYR A 138 -1.79 -3.34 10.03
C TYR A 138 -1.09 -2.53 8.93
N SER A 139 -1.73 -2.35 7.79
CA SER A 139 -1.20 -1.61 6.63
C SER A 139 -2.06 -0.40 6.29
N ALA A 140 -1.45 0.57 5.60
CA ALA A 140 -2.11 1.82 5.23
C ALA A 140 -3.39 1.64 4.39
N SER A 141 -3.49 0.56 3.61
CA SER A 141 -4.69 0.21 2.84
C SER A 141 -5.89 -0.18 3.70
N MET A 142 -5.66 -0.65 4.93
CA MET A 142 -6.74 -1.08 5.84
C MET A 142 -7.55 0.11 6.36
N GLU A 143 -6.97 1.31 6.48
CA GLU A 143 -7.69 2.52 6.83
C GLU A 143 -8.86 2.80 5.87
N LEU A 144 -8.70 2.53 4.57
CA LEU A 144 -9.77 2.69 3.59
C LEU A 144 -10.95 1.77 3.85
N VAL A 145 -10.68 0.58 4.39
CA VAL A 145 -11.74 -0.38 4.78
C VAL A 145 -12.48 0.13 6.00
N GLU A 146 -11.77 0.63 7.01
CA GLU A 146 -12.39 1.22 8.20
C GLU A 146 -13.22 2.46 7.84
N GLU A 147 -12.74 3.29 6.93
CA GLU A 147 -13.46 4.49 6.46
C GLU A 147 -14.70 4.13 5.63
N ALA A 148 -14.59 3.15 4.72
CA ALA A 148 -15.67 2.75 3.82
C ALA A 148 -16.76 1.93 4.54
N GLU A 149 -16.37 1.02 5.43
CA GLU A 149 -17.24 -0.03 5.95
C GLU A 149 -17.49 0.07 7.45
N ALA A 150 -16.71 0.88 8.17
CA ALA A 150 -16.69 0.95 9.64
C ALA A 150 -16.47 -0.42 10.31
N TRP A 151 -15.71 -1.32 9.68
CA TRP A 151 -15.44 -2.64 10.24
C TRP A 151 -14.47 -2.56 11.41
N PRO A 152 -14.66 -3.36 12.47
CA PRO A 152 -13.85 -3.29 13.67
C PRO A 152 -12.53 -4.08 13.52
N LEU A 153 -11.63 -3.64 12.63
CA LEU A 153 -10.42 -4.39 12.24
C LEU A 153 -9.52 -4.71 13.44
N LEU A 154 -9.42 -3.82 14.42
CA LEU A 154 -8.60 -4.07 15.62
C LEU A 154 -9.21 -5.16 16.53
N LEU A 155 -10.54 -5.31 16.57
CA LEU A 155 -11.16 -6.43 17.26
C LEU A 155 -10.89 -7.74 16.53
N TRP A 156 -10.94 -7.75 15.20
CA TRP A 156 -10.57 -8.92 14.39
C TRP A 156 -9.09 -9.27 14.58
N HIS A 157 -8.21 -8.27 14.61
CA HIS A 157 -6.78 -8.47 14.92
C HIS A 157 -6.59 -9.19 16.26
N THR A 158 -7.25 -8.70 17.30
CA THR A 158 -7.18 -9.29 18.65
C THR A 158 -7.67 -10.73 18.67
N ALA A 159 -8.80 -11.02 18.01
CA ALA A 159 -9.34 -12.37 17.90
C ALA A 159 -8.37 -13.31 17.16
N GLY A 160 -7.83 -12.88 16.02
CA GLY A 160 -6.82 -13.64 15.25
C GLY A 160 -5.55 -13.93 16.05
N CYS A 161 -5.03 -12.93 16.79
CA CYS A 161 -3.86 -13.10 17.66
C CYS A 161 -4.13 -14.10 18.81
N ARG A 162 -5.36 -14.20 19.27
CA ARG A 162 -5.80 -15.20 20.27
C ARG A 162 -6.12 -16.57 19.66
N ARG A 163 -5.90 -16.75 18.36
CA ARG A 163 -6.17 -17.97 17.60
C ARG A 163 -7.63 -18.43 17.71
N GLN A 164 -8.53 -17.49 17.76
CA GLN A 164 -9.98 -17.73 17.77
C GLN A 164 -10.48 -17.97 16.33
N THR A 165 -11.76 -18.32 16.23
CA THR A 165 -12.44 -18.40 14.92
C THR A 165 -12.37 -17.05 14.20
N LEU A 166 -12.09 -17.09 12.90
CA LEU A 166 -12.08 -15.90 12.08
C LEU A 166 -13.46 -15.23 12.02
N PRO A 167 -13.53 -13.90 11.89
CA PRO A 167 -14.81 -13.20 11.80
C PRO A 167 -15.58 -13.60 10.54
N VAL A 168 -16.90 -13.65 10.63
CA VAL A 168 -17.73 -13.65 9.43
C VAL A 168 -17.69 -12.24 8.84
N LEU A 169 -17.21 -12.10 7.60
CA LEU A 169 -17.14 -10.80 6.96
C LEU A 169 -18.56 -10.30 6.67
N PRO A 170 -18.92 -9.08 7.11
CA PRO A 170 -20.20 -8.49 6.75
C PRO A 170 -20.28 -8.21 5.24
N GLU A 171 -21.49 -8.10 4.71
CA GLU A 171 -21.66 -7.57 3.36
C GLU A 171 -21.21 -6.12 3.28
N ARG A 172 -20.54 -5.77 2.19
CA ARG A 172 -20.11 -4.38 1.95
C ARG A 172 -21.31 -3.47 1.74
N ARG A 173 -21.32 -2.36 2.47
CA ARG A 173 -22.42 -1.38 2.46
C ARG A 173 -22.32 -0.41 1.31
N ASP A 174 -21.13 0.03 0.98
CA ASP A 174 -20.88 1.05 -0.04
C ASP A 174 -20.31 0.41 -1.32
N ARG A 175 -20.75 0.94 -2.45
CA ARG A 175 -20.24 0.57 -3.78
C ARG A 175 -19.26 1.60 -4.33
N ASN A 176 -19.06 2.70 -3.61
CA ASN A 176 -18.10 3.72 -3.99
C ASN A 176 -16.66 3.19 -3.85
N VAL A 177 -15.80 3.71 -4.68
CA VAL A 177 -14.36 3.55 -4.53
C VAL A 177 -13.87 4.57 -3.52
N PHE A 178 -13.22 4.11 -2.47
CA PHE A 178 -12.50 4.95 -1.52
C PHE A 178 -11.02 4.98 -1.90
N GLY A 179 -10.42 6.16 -1.80
CA GLY A 179 -9.02 6.36 -2.14
C GLY A 179 -8.31 7.24 -1.14
N LYS A 180 -7.02 6.97 -0.96
CA LYS A 180 -6.11 7.82 -0.20
C LYS A 180 -4.83 8.05 -0.98
N ALA A 181 -4.24 9.22 -0.81
CA ALA A 181 -2.94 9.55 -1.38
C ALA A 181 -2.13 10.42 -0.42
N ILE A 182 -0.85 10.12 -0.31
CA ILE A 182 0.15 10.97 0.32
C ILE A 182 0.60 11.99 -0.72
N VAL A 183 0.58 13.25 -0.34
CA VAL A 183 1.10 14.35 -1.16
C VAL A 183 2.51 14.67 -0.69
N TYR A 184 3.47 14.72 -1.62
CA TYR A 184 4.89 14.96 -1.35
C TYR A 184 5.30 16.35 -1.80
N ALA A 185 6.16 17.00 -1.03
CA ALA A 185 6.71 18.31 -1.36
C ALA A 185 7.56 18.25 -2.64
N ARG A 186 7.30 19.14 -3.59
CA ARG A 186 8.08 19.25 -4.84
C ARG A 186 9.36 20.07 -4.68
N ARG A 187 9.46 20.87 -3.62
CA ARG A 187 10.59 21.77 -3.32
C ARG A 187 10.75 21.96 -1.82
N ASP A 188 11.91 22.39 -1.40
CA ASP A 188 12.15 22.83 -0.04
C ASP A 188 11.32 24.09 0.26
N GLY A 189 10.85 24.22 1.51
CA GLY A 189 10.06 25.38 1.91
C GLY A 189 9.61 25.32 3.35
N LEU A 190 8.65 26.18 3.67
CA LEU A 190 7.93 26.17 4.95
C LEU A 190 6.48 25.74 4.67
N LEU A 191 5.94 24.97 5.59
CA LEU A 191 4.54 24.58 5.54
C LEU A 191 3.64 25.79 5.77
N PRO A 192 2.53 25.91 5.03
CA PRO A 192 1.56 26.98 5.24
C PRO A 192 0.81 26.81 6.56
N ASP A 193 -0.21 27.63 6.80
CA ASP A 193 -1.14 27.41 7.90
C ASP A 193 -1.94 26.12 7.69
N THR A 194 -1.70 25.13 8.55
CA THR A 194 -2.31 23.79 8.50
C THR A 194 -3.49 23.63 9.47
N THR A 195 -3.90 24.67 10.19
CA THR A 195 -4.89 24.61 11.27
C THR A 195 -6.24 24.08 10.84
N GLN A 196 -6.64 24.34 9.60
CA GLN A 196 -7.91 23.90 9.03
C GLN A 196 -7.85 22.53 8.30
N TRP A 197 -6.67 21.92 8.19
CA TRP A 197 -6.50 20.75 7.35
C TRP A 197 -7.22 19.51 7.90
N LEU A 198 -7.19 19.30 9.21
CA LEU A 198 -7.95 18.20 9.84
C LEU A 198 -9.46 18.36 9.63
N ALA A 199 -10.00 19.58 9.76
CA ALA A 199 -11.40 19.85 9.51
C ALA A 199 -11.80 19.64 8.04
N LYS A 200 -10.86 19.80 7.11
CA LYS A 200 -11.02 19.48 5.67
C LYS A 200 -10.82 17.99 5.35
N GLY A 201 -10.72 17.12 6.34
CA GLY A 201 -10.57 15.66 6.16
C GLY A 201 -9.15 15.18 5.84
N ARG A 202 -8.14 16.06 5.88
CA ARG A 202 -6.74 15.65 5.68
C ARG A 202 -6.22 14.89 6.90
N ARG A 203 -5.28 13.97 6.69
CA ARG A 203 -4.64 13.15 7.73
C ARG A 203 -3.14 13.42 7.75
N ASP A 204 -2.46 12.98 8.81
CA ASP A 204 -1.01 13.13 8.98
C ASP A 204 -0.58 14.61 8.85
N VAL A 205 -1.39 15.50 9.42
CA VAL A 205 -1.24 16.94 9.25
C VAL A 205 -0.03 17.44 10.05
N PRO A 206 0.96 18.06 9.39
CA PRO A 206 2.14 18.60 10.06
C PRO A 206 1.84 19.92 10.77
N HIS A 207 2.77 20.36 11.63
CA HIS A 207 2.68 21.67 12.25
C HIS A 207 2.89 22.80 11.24
N ALA A 208 2.07 23.84 11.34
CA ALA A 208 2.19 25.05 10.54
C ALA A 208 3.55 25.73 10.70
N GLY A 209 4.11 26.27 9.61
CA GLY A 209 5.39 26.98 9.61
C GLY A 209 6.64 26.11 9.77
N GLY A 210 6.48 24.79 9.91
CA GLY A 210 7.60 23.85 9.96
C GLY A 210 8.33 23.74 8.61
N PRO A 211 9.64 23.43 8.61
CA PRO A 211 10.37 23.18 7.35
C PRO A 211 9.93 21.88 6.72
N ILE A 212 9.85 21.87 5.38
CA ILE A 212 9.61 20.67 4.58
C ILE A 212 10.65 20.58 3.48
N HIS A 213 11.18 19.39 3.22
CA HIS A 213 12.13 19.14 2.15
C HIS A 213 11.46 18.48 0.95
N ALA A 214 11.99 18.76 -0.24
CA ALA A 214 11.55 18.10 -1.47
C ALA A 214 11.59 16.57 -1.32
N GLY A 215 10.54 15.89 -1.80
CA GLY A 215 10.38 14.44 -1.67
C GLY A 215 9.86 13.94 -0.31
N PHE A 216 9.65 14.82 0.68
CA PHE A 216 9.05 14.44 1.96
C PHE A 216 7.52 14.54 1.93
N PRO A 217 6.81 13.66 2.67
CA PRO A 217 5.36 13.69 2.74
C PRO A 217 4.87 14.96 3.43
N ILE A 218 3.88 15.61 2.84
CA ILE A 218 3.20 16.79 3.40
C ILE A 218 2.04 16.34 4.28
N CYS A 219 1.07 15.64 3.70
CA CYS A 219 -0.07 15.06 4.41
C CYS A 219 -0.72 13.98 3.55
N THR A 220 -1.70 13.29 4.12
CA THR A 220 -2.55 12.33 3.43
C THR A 220 -3.92 12.95 3.13
N VAL A 221 -4.39 12.78 1.89
CA VAL A 221 -5.75 13.13 1.47
C VAL A 221 -6.57 11.86 1.27
N THR A 222 -7.85 11.90 1.63
CA THR A 222 -8.81 10.80 1.44
C THR A 222 -10.04 11.29 0.72
N VAL A 223 -10.56 10.49 -0.20
CA VAL A 223 -11.73 10.81 -1.01
C VAL A 223 -12.55 9.56 -1.32
N SER A 224 -13.77 9.76 -1.80
CA SER A 224 -14.56 8.71 -2.44
C SER A 224 -15.00 9.13 -3.84
N GLY A 225 -15.31 8.14 -4.68
CA GLY A 225 -15.82 8.36 -6.03
C GLY A 225 -16.66 7.18 -6.49
N ARG A 226 -17.53 7.38 -7.47
CA ARG A 226 -18.41 6.35 -8.03
C ARG A 226 -17.65 5.19 -8.68
N ASP A 227 -16.42 5.46 -9.16
CA ASP A 227 -15.49 4.51 -9.77
C ASP A 227 -14.04 4.95 -9.53
N GLN A 228 -13.08 4.12 -9.95
CA GLN A 228 -11.66 4.40 -9.75
C GLN A 228 -11.19 5.68 -10.43
N GLN A 229 -11.69 5.98 -11.63
CA GLN A 229 -11.30 7.16 -12.39
C GLN A 229 -11.76 8.44 -11.68
N HIS A 230 -13.00 8.49 -11.20
CA HIS A 230 -13.52 9.63 -10.44
C HIS A 230 -12.81 9.75 -9.08
N CYS A 231 -12.59 8.64 -8.39
CA CYS A 231 -11.85 8.65 -7.13
C CYS A 231 -10.44 9.21 -7.32
N TYR A 232 -9.71 8.73 -8.34
CA TYR A 232 -8.38 9.24 -8.66
C TYR A 232 -8.39 10.73 -9.05
N ALA A 233 -9.37 11.18 -9.86
CA ALA A 233 -9.51 12.58 -10.22
C ALA A 233 -9.77 13.49 -9.00
N HIS A 234 -10.55 13.01 -8.02
CA HIS A 234 -10.75 13.73 -6.76
C HIS A 234 -9.47 13.80 -5.93
N LEU A 235 -8.66 12.71 -5.88
CA LEU A 235 -7.34 12.74 -5.22
C LEU A 235 -6.42 13.78 -5.86
N LEU A 236 -6.39 13.85 -7.19
CA LEU A 236 -5.62 14.85 -7.93
C LEU A 236 -6.04 16.27 -7.58
N ALA A 237 -7.34 16.55 -7.54
CA ALA A 237 -7.85 17.88 -7.18
C ALA A 237 -7.42 18.31 -5.77
N GLN A 238 -7.45 17.36 -4.80
CA GLN A 238 -6.98 17.61 -3.44
C GLN A 238 -5.45 17.83 -3.37
N ALA A 239 -4.68 17.08 -4.17
CA ALA A 239 -3.23 17.24 -4.24
C ALA A 239 -2.85 18.58 -4.88
N ASP A 240 -3.54 19.00 -5.93
CA ASP A 240 -3.32 20.29 -6.59
C ASP A 240 -3.60 21.48 -5.67
N GLU A 241 -4.64 21.40 -4.84
CA GLU A 241 -4.91 22.44 -3.82
C GLU A 241 -3.72 22.58 -2.84
N LEU A 242 -3.07 21.49 -2.49
CA LEU A 242 -1.92 21.48 -1.58
C LEU A 242 -0.63 21.95 -2.23
N LEU A 243 -0.39 21.55 -3.47
CA LEU A 243 0.87 21.79 -4.17
C LEU A 243 0.95 23.17 -4.83
N ASN A 244 -0.21 23.74 -5.22
CA ASN A 244 -0.30 24.99 -5.96
C ASN A 244 -1.00 26.11 -5.19
N GLY A 245 -1.62 25.82 -4.06
CA GLY A 245 -2.36 26.76 -3.20
C GLY A 245 -1.52 27.39 -2.08
N SER A 246 -0.21 27.28 -2.12
CA SER A 246 0.75 27.83 -1.15
C SER A 246 1.65 28.88 -1.78
#